data_3d1fa6652c12cf86dfd05ef248fb522c
#
_entry.id   3d1fa6652c12cf86dfd05ef248fb522c
#
_cell.length_a   1.000
_cell.length_b   1.000
_cell.length_c   1.000
_cell.angle_alpha   90.00
_cell.angle_beta   90.00
_cell.angle_gamma   90.00
#
_symmetry.space_group_name_H-M   'P 1'
#
loop_
_entity.id
_entity.type
_entity.pdbx_description
1 polymer ?
#
loop_
_entity_poly.entity_id
_entity_poly.type
_entity_poly.pdbx_seq_one_letter_code
_entity_poly.pdbx_strand_id
1 'polypeptide(L)'
;MDLRESLEKQNEIVLSLFKHVIATTAAGKPSNLLFSPALLNVILSIIAAKSPGDIEKKILSLLQASSTDELNTVSSKIVTTVLADNTSSGGPTIAAANGVWAEKSEPVETSLKDIIENSYKATFNLVDFRNKADEVVEEVNSWVEKETKGLIKNLIPKNSVSPATDIIFANALFFNGRWDQEFNPSLTKDSDFHRLDGTTVRVPFMSGYSMRYDLVAYQGFKVLTLPYRGGRGDYGRRFFSMQIYLPDEKDGLPAMVERLASCRGFLSGHGDIPGNSASIGELKVPRFKFEFGFTASDALEGLGLELPGDTIIHKSCIEVDEVGSKAAAAAAVISIGGCFRPPKEKYDFVADHPFLFLVKEHMSGLVLFLGQVTDPSMH
;
A
#
# COMPACT_ATOMS: atom_id res chain seq x y z
N MET A 1 -22.18 8.47 9.15
CA MET A 1 -21.36 7.79 8.14
C MET A 1 -20.36 6.90 8.85
N ASP A 2 -20.40 5.61 8.59
CA ASP A 2 -19.43 4.64 9.11
C ASP A 2 -18.17 4.69 8.24
N LEU A 3 -17.02 5.00 8.83
CA LEU A 3 -15.73 5.07 8.14
C LEU A 3 -15.41 3.74 7.46
N ARG A 4 -15.70 2.63 8.12
CA ARG A 4 -15.43 1.30 7.60
C ARG A 4 -16.23 1.01 6.33
N GLU A 5 -17.52 1.32 6.31
CA GLU A 5 -18.36 1.14 5.12
C GLU A 5 -17.85 1.95 3.93
N SER A 6 -17.48 3.22 4.15
CA SER A 6 -16.92 4.06 3.09
C SER A 6 -15.58 3.52 2.56
N LEU A 7 -14.71 3.00 3.43
CA LEU A 7 -13.43 2.43 3.03
C LEU A 7 -13.57 1.07 2.34
N GLU A 8 -14.54 0.25 2.75
CA GLU A 8 -14.88 -1.00 2.05
C GLU A 8 -15.32 -0.72 0.60
N LYS A 9 -16.13 0.32 0.37
CA LYS A 9 -16.49 0.78 -0.99
C LYS A 9 -15.26 1.25 -1.78
N GLN A 10 -14.38 2.04 -1.16
CA GLN A 10 -13.16 2.51 -1.80
C GLN A 10 -12.16 1.37 -2.09
N ASN A 11 -12.18 0.29 -1.35
CA ASN A 11 -11.34 -0.89 -1.61
C ASN A 11 -11.74 -1.65 -2.89
N GLU A 12 -12.97 -1.48 -3.39
CA GLU A 12 -13.43 -2.16 -4.62
C GLU A 12 -12.59 -1.83 -5.85
N ILE A 13 -12.06 -0.61 -5.92
CA ILE A 13 -11.23 -0.19 -7.06
C ILE A 13 -9.78 -0.62 -6.96
N VAL A 14 -9.30 -0.98 -5.77
CA VAL A 14 -7.87 -1.17 -5.49
C VAL A 14 -7.22 -2.18 -6.43
N LEU A 15 -7.86 -3.34 -6.64
CA LEU A 15 -7.32 -4.38 -7.53
C LEU A 15 -7.42 -3.99 -9.03
N SER A 16 -8.44 -3.25 -9.41
CA SER A 16 -8.55 -2.72 -10.78
C SER A 16 -7.45 -1.68 -11.05
N LEU A 17 -7.23 -0.76 -10.11
CA LEU A 17 -6.13 0.20 -10.20
C LEU A 17 -4.77 -0.51 -10.25
N PHE A 18 -4.58 -1.56 -9.45
CA PHE A 18 -3.36 -2.38 -9.46
C PHE A 18 -3.04 -2.96 -10.85
N LYS A 19 -4.05 -3.49 -11.54
CA LYS A 19 -3.91 -3.99 -12.92
C LYS A 19 -3.45 -2.88 -13.88
N HIS A 20 -4.02 -1.68 -13.77
CA HIS A 20 -3.62 -0.56 -14.61
C HIS A 20 -2.21 -0.08 -14.28
N VAL A 21 -1.80 -0.06 -13.00
CA VAL A 21 -0.42 0.24 -12.62
C VAL A 21 0.54 -0.79 -13.20
N ILE A 22 0.23 -2.08 -13.15
CA ILE A 22 1.04 -3.12 -13.81
C ILE A 22 1.17 -2.82 -15.33
N ALA A 23 0.05 -2.55 -15.99
CA ALA A 23 0.02 -2.34 -17.43
C ALA A 23 0.83 -1.11 -17.87
N THR A 24 0.80 -0.03 -17.08
CA THR A 24 1.48 1.25 -17.42
C THR A 24 2.94 1.29 -17.02
N THR A 25 3.33 0.61 -15.91
CA THR A 25 4.68 0.73 -15.37
C THR A 25 5.61 -0.41 -15.75
N ALA A 26 5.08 -1.62 -15.97
CA ALA A 26 5.92 -2.79 -16.21
C ALA A 26 6.46 -2.92 -17.64
N ALA A 27 6.04 -2.08 -18.59
CA ALA A 27 6.44 -2.14 -20.00
C ALA A 27 6.49 -3.59 -20.55
N GLY A 28 5.57 -4.46 -20.10
CA GLY A 28 5.50 -5.87 -20.45
C GLY A 28 6.51 -6.79 -19.74
N LYS A 29 7.30 -6.29 -18.79
CA LYS A 29 8.21 -7.12 -17.98
C LYS A 29 7.69 -7.25 -16.55
N PRO A 30 7.69 -8.46 -15.98
CA PRO A 30 7.36 -8.65 -14.57
C PRO A 30 8.33 -7.85 -13.68
N SER A 31 7.79 -7.01 -12.81
CA SER A 31 8.59 -6.21 -11.86
C SER A 31 7.94 -6.21 -10.49
N ASN A 32 8.74 -6.01 -9.44
CA ASN A 32 8.22 -5.68 -8.13
C ASN A 32 7.44 -4.38 -8.23
N LEU A 33 6.31 -4.32 -7.52
CA LEU A 33 5.41 -3.18 -7.55
C LEU A 33 4.86 -2.96 -6.16
N LEU A 34 4.70 -1.69 -5.78
CA LEU A 34 4.13 -1.28 -4.50
C LEU A 34 3.47 0.09 -4.62
N PHE A 35 2.24 0.21 -4.18
CA PHE A 35 1.63 1.53 -4.01
C PHE A 35 0.68 1.57 -2.81
N SER A 36 0.30 2.78 -2.41
CA SER A 36 -0.67 3.00 -1.35
C SER A 36 -2.02 3.42 -1.92
N PRO A 37 -3.02 2.53 -1.94
CA PRO A 37 -4.38 2.91 -2.31
C PRO A 37 -4.93 4.01 -1.39
N ALA A 38 -4.63 3.93 -0.10
CA ALA A 38 -5.04 4.91 0.88
C ALA A 38 -4.61 6.34 0.51
N LEU A 39 -3.35 6.53 0.12
CA LEU A 39 -2.84 7.86 -0.26
C LEU A 39 -3.34 8.31 -1.62
N LEU A 40 -3.52 7.40 -2.58
CA LEU A 40 -4.12 7.75 -3.86
C LEU A 40 -5.58 8.21 -3.69
N ASN A 41 -6.36 7.56 -2.80
CA ASN A 41 -7.72 8.00 -2.49
C ASN A 41 -7.75 9.40 -1.86
N VAL A 42 -6.76 9.73 -1.01
CA VAL A 42 -6.61 11.09 -0.46
C VAL A 42 -6.38 12.11 -1.58
N ILE A 43 -5.47 11.83 -2.51
CA ILE A 43 -5.21 12.73 -3.66
C ILE A 43 -6.45 12.86 -4.54
N LEU A 44 -7.11 11.76 -4.89
CA LEU A 44 -8.34 11.80 -5.70
C LEU A 44 -9.42 12.65 -5.02
N SER A 45 -9.51 12.59 -3.69
CA SER A 45 -10.45 13.44 -2.95
C SER A 45 -10.10 14.93 -3.04
N ILE A 46 -8.81 15.29 -3.00
CA ILE A 46 -8.34 16.67 -3.22
C ILE A 46 -8.68 17.12 -4.64
N ILE A 47 -8.46 16.26 -5.64
CA ILE A 47 -8.77 16.57 -7.04
C ILE A 47 -10.27 16.76 -7.24
N ALA A 48 -11.11 15.94 -6.60
CA ALA A 48 -12.57 16.11 -6.66
C ALA A 48 -12.99 17.46 -6.07
N ALA A 49 -12.39 17.89 -4.95
CA ALA A 49 -12.67 19.18 -4.35
C ALA A 49 -12.20 20.37 -5.22
N LYS A 50 -11.07 20.19 -5.95
CA LYS A 50 -10.51 21.21 -6.87
C LYS A 50 -11.34 21.34 -8.16
N SER A 51 -11.91 20.26 -8.67
CA SER A 51 -12.42 20.18 -10.04
C SER A 51 -13.92 19.84 -10.07
N PRO A 52 -14.79 20.76 -9.65
CA PRO A 52 -16.24 20.53 -9.68
C PRO A 52 -16.73 20.24 -11.09
N GLY A 53 -17.67 19.30 -11.23
CA GLY A 53 -18.28 18.93 -12.50
C GLY A 53 -17.95 17.50 -12.93
N ASP A 54 -17.45 17.29 -14.13
CA ASP A 54 -17.31 15.92 -14.69
C ASP A 54 -16.19 15.12 -14.04
N ILE A 55 -15.06 15.76 -13.71
CA ILE A 55 -13.94 15.11 -12.99
C ILE A 55 -14.40 14.69 -11.60
N GLU A 56 -15.07 15.58 -10.86
CA GLU A 56 -15.65 15.29 -9.56
C GLU A 56 -16.59 14.07 -9.65
N LYS A 57 -17.55 14.07 -10.58
CA LYS A 57 -18.50 12.96 -10.76
C LYS A 57 -17.80 11.63 -11.05
N LYS A 58 -16.77 11.65 -11.90
CA LYS A 58 -15.97 10.47 -12.20
C LYS A 58 -15.27 9.94 -10.95
N ILE A 59 -14.65 10.82 -10.15
CA ILE A 59 -13.98 10.43 -8.90
C ILE A 59 -14.99 9.90 -7.88
N LEU A 60 -16.14 10.57 -7.69
CA LEU A 60 -17.20 10.08 -6.82
C LEU A 60 -17.68 8.70 -7.21
N SER A 61 -17.88 8.46 -8.51
CA SER A 61 -18.26 7.14 -9.04
C SER A 61 -17.16 6.12 -8.81
N LEU A 62 -15.90 6.49 -9.03
CA LEU A 62 -14.74 5.63 -8.88
C LEU A 62 -14.55 5.18 -7.42
N LEU A 63 -14.66 6.11 -6.49
CA LEU A 63 -14.52 5.86 -5.05
C LEU A 63 -15.83 5.46 -4.37
N GLN A 64 -16.91 5.32 -5.15
CA GLN A 64 -18.27 4.97 -4.67
C GLN A 64 -18.74 5.87 -3.53
N ALA A 65 -18.43 7.17 -3.60
CA ALA A 65 -18.83 8.17 -2.63
C ALA A 65 -20.05 8.96 -3.12
N SER A 66 -20.87 9.41 -2.17
CA SER A 66 -22.10 10.15 -2.49
C SER A 66 -21.87 11.65 -2.71
N SER A 67 -20.76 12.19 -2.18
CA SER A 67 -20.44 13.62 -2.29
C SER A 67 -18.95 13.88 -2.00
N THR A 68 -18.46 15.05 -2.41
CA THR A 68 -17.13 15.54 -2.06
C THR A 68 -16.96 15.75 -0.55
N ASP A 69 -18.02 16.14 0.17
CA ASP A 69 -18.00 16.24 1.63
C ASP A 69 -17.79 14.89 2.32
N GLU A 70 -18.35 13.81 1.76
CA GLU A 70 -18.05 12.46 2.22
C GLU A 70 -16.58 12.13 2.02
N LEU A 71 -16.02 12.38 0.83
CA LEU A 71 -14.61 12.16 0.54
C LEU A 71 -13.70 12.96 1.48
N ASN A 72 -14.00 14.23 1.70
CA ASN A 72 -13.27 15.12 2.61
C ASN A 72 -13.25 14.54 4.04
N THR A 73 -14.40 14.08 4.52
CA THR A 73 -14.54 13.51 5.86
C THR A 73 -13.78 12.20 6.02
N VAL A 74 -13.88 11.30 5.02
CA VAL A 74 -13.18 10.00 5.03
C VAL A 74 -11.69 10.22 4.96
N SER A 75 -11.21 11.03 4.02
CA SER A 75 -9.78 11.30 3.84
C SER A 75 -9.16 11.99 5.05
N SER A 76 -9.87 12.94 5.66
CA SER A 76 -9.43 13.56 6.93
C SER A 76 -9.25 12.50 8.04
N LYS A 77 -10.16 11.55 8.17
CA LYS A 77 -10.05 10.46 9.15
C LYS A 77 -8.91 9.49 8.80
N ILE A 78 -8.69 9.19 7.51
CA ILE A 78 -7.54 8.38 7.08
C ILE A 78 -6.26 9.03 7.58
N VAL A 79 -6.05 10.31 7.24
CA VAL A 79 -4.79 11.01 7.54
C VAL A 79 -4.61 11.24 9.04
N THR A 80 -5.65 11.67 9.74
CA THR A 80 -5.53 12.05 11.16
C THR A 80 -5.60 10.87 12.13
N THR A 81 -6.19 9.75 11.73
CA THR A 81 -6.41 8.60 12.61
C THR A 81 -5.65 7.37 12.17
N VAL A 82 -5.82 6.93 10.90
CA VAL A 82 -5.25 5.65 10.46
C VAL A 82 -3.76 5.78 10.13
N LEU A 83 -3.38 6.87 9.47
CA LEU A 83 -1.97 7.14 9.11
C LEU A 83 -1.18 7.90 10.19
N ALA A 84 -1.80 8.26 11.31
CA ALA A 84 -1.10 8.90 12.42
C ALA A 84 0.01 7.98 12.97
N ASP A 85 1.20 8.56 13.19
CA ASP A 85 2.34 7.82 13.78
C ASP A 85 1.99 7.31 15.18
N ASN A 86 2.21 6.03 15.42
CA ASN A 86 1.88 5.35 16.67
C ASN A 86 3.11 4.76 17.38
N THR A 87 4.29 5.17 16.98
CA THR A 87 5.58 4.67 17.49
C THR A 87 5.69 4.84 19.01
N SER A 88 5.20 5.95 19.55
CA SER A 88 5.24 6.24 20.99
C SER A 88 4.45 5.25 21.86
N SER A 89 3.45 4.59 21.27
CA SER A 89 2.63 3.58 21.96
C SER A 89 3.08 2.14 21.68
N GLY A 90 4.20 1.95 20.97
CA GLY A 90 4.75 0.65 20.59
C GLY A 90 4.10 0.00 19.37
N GLY A 91 3.31 0.76 18.62
CA GLY A 91 2.76 0.37 17.32
C GLY A 91 3.71 0.65 16.15
N PRO A 92 3.24 0.40 14.91
CA PRO A 92 4.03 0.67 13.72
C PRO A 92 4.37 2.16 13.57
N THR A 93 5.56 2.42 13.03
CA THR A 93 5.94 3.76 12.53
C THR A 93 5.31 3.95 11.16
N ILE A 94 4.52 5.01 11.02
CA ILE A 94 3.92 5.40 9.75
C ILE A 94 4.40 6.81 9.43
N ALA A 95 5.03 6.99 8.26
CA ALA A 95 5.37 8.30 7.75
C ALA A 95 4.65 8.50 6.42
N ALA A 96 3.60 9.30 6.45
CA ALA A 96 2.80 9.65 5.28
C ALA A 96 3.02 11.12 4.94
N ALA A 97 3.39 11.40 3.71
CA ALA A 97 3.57 12.75 3.19
C ALA A 97 2.59 12.98 2.05
N ASN A 98 1.81 14.07 2.14
CA ASN A 98 0.90 14.51 1.09
C ASN A 98 1.19 15.98 0.79
N GLY A 99 1.33 16.35 -0.48
CA GLY A 99 1.62 17.71 -0.88
C GLY A 99 1.07 18.06 -2.24
N VAL A 100 0.80 19.34 -2.43
CA VAL A 100 0.29 19.93 -3.66
C VAL A 100 1.15 21.14 -4.01
N TRP A 101 1.70 21.14 -5.21
CA TRP A 101 2.42 22.27 -5.79
C TRP A 101 1.64 22.77 -7.00
N ALA A 102 1.20 24.00 -6.98
CA ALA A 102 0.42 24.61 -8.06
C ALA A 102 1.17 25.75 -8.72
N GLU A 103 0.99 25.92 -10.03
CA GLU A 103 1.56 27.03 -10.78
C GLU A 103 1.03 28.36 -10.23
N LYS A 104 1.94 29.25 -9.86
CA LYS A 104 1.63 30.54 -9.21
C LYS A 104 0.86 31.51 -10.10
N SER A 105 0.93 31.33 -11.44
CA SER A 105 0.19 32.16 -12.40
C SER A 105 -1.26 31.74 -12.54
N GLU A 106 -1.64 30.56 -12.04
CA GLU A 106 -3.00 30.06 -12.07
C GLU A 106 -3.75 30.44 -10.77
N PRO A 107 -4.99 30.90 -10.87
CA PRO A 107 -5.76 31.28 -9.70
C PRO A 107 -6.13 30.04 -8.87
N VAL A 108 -5.79 30.02 -7.58
CA VAL A 108 -6.22 28.98 -6.65
C VAL A 108 -7.16 29.60 -5.62
N GLU A 109 -8.33 28.99 -5.45
CA GLU A 109 -9.29 29.44 -4.45
C GLU A 109 -8.76 29.25 -3.02
N THR A 110 -8.91 30.26 -2.18
CA THR A 110 -8.49 30.18 -0.77
C THR A 110 -9.16 29.03 -0.03
N SER A 111 -10.43 28.76 -0.33
CA SER A 111 -11.21 27.64 0.21
C SER A 111 -10.55 26.28 -0.07
N LEU A 112 -9.99 26.08 -1.26
CA LEU A 112 -9.29 24.85 -1.63
C LEU A 112 -8.00 24.69 -0.82
N LYS A 113 -7.22 25.76 -0.67
CA LYS A 113 -6.03 25.75 0.18
C LYS A 113 -6.37 25.34 1.61
N ASP A 114 -7.40 25.94 2.19
CA ASP A 114 -7.85 25.66 3.56
C ASP A 114 -8.25 24.17 3.72
N ILE A 115 -8.93 23.61 2.73
CA ILE A 115 -9.29 22.19 2.71
C ILE A 115 -8.03 21.31 2.65
N ILE A 116 -7.08 21.60 1.76
CA ILE A 116 -5.83 20.84 1.59
C ILE A 116 -5.03 20.83 2.91
N GLU A 117 -4.82 21.98 3.52
CA GLU A 117 -4.00 22.11 4.74
C GLU A 117 -4.73 21.56 5.98
N ASN A 118 -6.02 21.85 6.14
CA ASN A 118 -6.75 21.54 7.37
C ASN A 118 -7.41 20.15 7.37
N SER A 119 -8.02 19.74 6.26
CA SER A 119 -8.72 18.45 6.18
C SER A 119 -7.79 17.33 5.80
N TYR A 120 -6.90 17.54 4.85
CA TYR A 120 -6.00 16.52 4.34
C TYR A 120 -4.61 16.53 4.98
N LYS A 121 -4.30 17.56 5.82
CA LYS A 121 -2.97 17.74 6.43
C LYS A 121 -1.85 17.67 5.37
N ALA A 122 -2.15 18.15 4.18
CA ALA A 122 -1.22 18.21 3.07
C ALA A 122 -0.51 19.55 3.00
N THR A 123 0.73 19.55 2.57
CA THR A 123 1.48 20.80 2.27
C THR A 123 0.92 21.40 0.99
N PHE A 124 0.75 22.72 0.94
CA PHE A 124 0.34 23.45 -0.25
C PHE A 124 1.32 24.58 -0.56
N ASN A 125 1.90 24.55 -1.77
CA ASN A 125 2.83 25.56 -2.25
C ASN A 125 2.44 26.11 -3.63
N LEU A 126 2.63 27.43 -3.83
CA LEU A 126 2.58 28.07 -5.14
C LEU A 126 4.00 28.18 -5.68
N VAL A 127 4.23 27.68 -6.88
CA VAL A 127 5.56 27.56 -7.49
C VAL A 127 5.58 28.08 -8.93
N ASP A 128 6.76 28.23 -9.50
CA ASP A 128 6.97 28.70 -10.89
C ASP A 128 7.39 27.54 -11.78
N PHE A 129 6.46 26.73 -12.24
CA PHE A 129 6.78 25.68 -13.20
C PHE A 129 7.23 26.25 -14.56
N ARG A 130 6.69 27.42 -14.95
CA ARG A 130 6.95 28.01 -16.27
C ARG A 130 8.42 28.36 -16.48
N ASN A 131 9.13 28.79 -15.41
CA ASN A 131 10.51 29.26 -15.53
C ASN A 131 11.50 28.49 -14.65
N LYS A 132 11.02 27.70 -13.66
CA LYS A 132 11.85 27.10 -12.60
C LYS A 132 11.48 25.65 -12.28
N ALA A 133 11.08 24.89 -13.30
CA ALA A 133 10.64 23.49 -13.14
C ALA A 133 11.66 22.61 -12.38
N ASP A 134 12.96 22.77 -12.68
CA ASP A 134 14.02 22.00 -12.01
C ASP A 134 14.17 22.36 -10.51
N GLU A 135 14.04 23.68 -10.17
CA GLU A 135 14.07 24.11 -8.77
C GLU A 135 12.87 23.54 -7.98
N VAL A 136 11.69 23.45 -8.63
CA VAL A 136 10.50 22.81 -8.03
C VAL A 136 10.72 21.33 -7.77
N VAL A 137 11.36 20.59 -8.69
CA VAL A 137 11.73 19.20 -8.48
C VAL A 137 12.60 19.03 -7.24
N GLU A 138 13.60 19.91 -7.07
CA GLU A 138 14.47 19.89 -5.88
C GLU A 138 13.73 20.24 -4.60
N GLU A 139 12.80 21.19 -4.65
CA GLU A 139 11.95 21.55 -3.52
C GLU A 139 11.07 20.38 -3.06
N VAL A 140 10.36 19.72 -4.00
CA VAL A 140 9.51 18.57 -3.69
C VAL A 140 10.32 17.40 -3.16
N ASN A 141 11.50 17.13 -3.72
CA ASN A 141 12.38 16.07 -3.25
C ASN A 141 12.93 16.33 -1.85
N SER A 142 13.30 17.58 -1.56
CA SER A 142 13.76 18.01 -0.23
C SER A 142 12.61 17.92 0.80
N TRP A 143 11.40 18.30 0.40
CA TRP A 143 10.21 18.21 1.23
C TRP A 143 9.90 16.74 1.61
N VAL A 144 9.85 15.83 0.64
CA VAL A 144 9.53 14.43 0.95
C VAL A 144 10.57 13.79 1.86
N GLU A 145 11.86 14.10 1.66
CA GLU A 145 12.93 13.60 2.53
C GLU A 145 12.73 14.10 3.97
N LYS A 146 12.37 15.36 4.15
CA LYS A 146 12.08 15.94 5.47
C LYS A 146 10.85 15.31 6.11
N GLU A 147 9.70 15.26 5.41
CA GLU A 147 8.44 14.72 5.95
C GLU A 147 8.54 13.23 6.29
N THR A 148 9.31 12.48 5.52
CA THR A 148 9.54 11.04 5.77
C THR A 148 10.77 10.78 6.64
N LYS A 149 11.36 11.79 7.26
CA LYS A 149 12.55 11.68 8.15
C LYS A 149 13.73 10.97 7.46
N GLY A 150 13.93 11.24 6.17
CA GLY A 150 14.99 10.65 5.34
C GLY A 150 14.70 9.23 4.83
N LEU A 151 13.52 8.70 5.06
CA LEU A 151 13.14 7.34 4.69
C LEU A 151 12.79 7.20 3.19
N ILE A 152 12.25 8.26 2.59
CA ILE A 152 11.97 8.32 1.15
C ILE A 152 12.71 9.51 0.56
N LYS A 153 13.45 9.25 -0.52
CA LYS A 153 14.25 10.25 -1.25
C LYS A 153 13.91 10.21 -2.73
N ASN A 154 14.21 11.29 -3.45
CA ASN A 154 14.06 11.36 -4.90
C ASN A 154 12.65 10.89 -5.35
N LEU A 155 11.62 11.55 -4.83
CA LEU A 155 10.23 11.27 -5.20
C LEU A 155 9.99 11.56 -6.68
N ILE A 156 10.52 12.68 -7.15
CA ILE A 156 10.40 13.14 -8.53
C ILE A 156 11.73 12.93 -9.24
N PRO A 157 11.76 12.14 -10.35
CA PRO A 157 12.96 12.04 -11.18
C PRO A 157 13.33 13.41 -11.81
N LYS A 158 14.63 13.63 -12.05
CA LYS A 158 15.07 14.82 -12.78
C LYS A 158 14.46 14.82 -14.19
N ASN A 159 14.09 15.99 -14.68
CA ASN A 159 13.48 16.23 -15.99
C ASN A 159 12.09 15.59 -16.20
N SER A 160 11.40 15.16 -15.14
CA SER A 160 10.03 14.65 -15.27
C SER A 160 8.95 15.73 -15.14
N VAL A 161 9.32 16.94 -14.77
CA VAL A 161 8.45 18.12 -14.69
C VAL A 161 8.83 19.10 -15.78
N SER A 162 7.83 19.69 -16.42
CA SER A 162 8.04 20.61 -17.54
C SER A 162 7.36 21.96 -17.29
N PRO A 163 7.69 23.01 -18.07
CA PRO A 163 6.96 24.26 -18.03
C PRO A 163 5.46 24.17 -18.33
N ALA A 164 4.99 23.03 -18.87
CA ALA A 164 3.56 22.80 -19.14
C ALA A 164 2.82 22.18 -17.96
N THR A 165 3.50 21.85 -16.86
CA THR A 165 2.89 21.31 -15.65
C THR A 165 2.10 22.41 -14.93
N ASP A 166 0.85 22.15 -14.58
CA ASP A 166 0.01 23.06 -13.83
C ASP A 166 -0.01 22.73 -12.34
N ILE A 167 -0.15 21.45 -11.99
CA ILE A 167 -0.17 21.00 -10.60
C ILE A 167 0.58 19.68 -10.47
N ILE A 168 1.34 19.56 -9.38
CA ILE A 168 1.87 18.29 -8.88
C ILE A 168 1.15 17.91 -7.61
N PHE A 169 0.52 16.74 -7.62
CA PHE A 169 0.08 16.04 -6.41
C PHE A 169 1.14 14.99 -6.07
N ALA A 170 1.78 15.18 -4.93
CA ALA A 170 2.87 14.33 -4.49
C ALA A 170 2.48 13.59 -3.21
N ASN A 171 2.65 12.26 -3.20
CA ASN A 171 2.51 11.51 -1.97
C ASN A 171 3.58 10.43 -1.80
N ALA A 172 3.87 10.14 -0.54
CA ALA A 172 4.81 9.11 -0.16
C ALA A 172 4.37 8.41 1.12
N LEU A 173 4.50 7.10 1.18
CA LEU A 173 4.19 6.30 2.36
C LEU A 173 5.32 5.36 2.71
N PHE A 174 5.74 5.44 3.96
CA PHE A 174 6.62 4.49 4.61
C PHE A 174 5.90 3.85 5.80
N PHE A 175 6.01 2.54 5.93
CA PHE A 175 5.46 1.78 7.03
C PHE A 175 6.54 0.87 7.63
N ASN A 176 6.64 0.89 8.95
CA ASN A 176 7.55 0.05 9.70
C ASN A 176 6.82 -0.56 10.90
N GLY A 177 6.51 -1.84 10.82
CA GLY A 177 5.83 -2.60 11.87
C GLY A 177 6.64 -3.83 12.26
N ARG A 178 6.71 -4.12 13.56
CA ARG A 178 7.28 -5.38 14.05
C ARG A 178 6.21 -6.47 13.99
N TRP A 179 6.63 -7.70 13.62
CA TRP A 179 5.72 -8.85 13.70
C TRP A 179 5.27 -9.09 15.15
N ASP A 180 4.04 -9.50 15.33
CA ASP A 180 3.57 -9.96 16.64
C ASP A 180 4.35 -11.18 17.12
N GLN A 181 4.69 -12.08 16.18
CA GLN A 181 5.63 -13.18 16.34
C GLN A 181 6.77 -13.00 15.34
N GLU A 182 7.97 -12.69 15.83
CA GLU A 182 9.16 -12.50 15.01
C GLU A 182 9.67 -13.86 14.51
N PHE A 183 10.23 -13.88 13.30
CA PHE A 183 10.95 -15.04 12.80
C PHE A 183 12.30 -15.16 13.51
N ASN A 184 12.77 -16.40 13.68
CA ASN A 184 14.10 -16.62 14.26
C ASN A 184 15.18 -16.46 13.17
N PRO A 185 16.09 -15.47 13.27
CA PRO A 185 17.13 -15.25 12.26
C PRO A 185 18.04 -16.47 12.03
N SER A 186 18.22 -17.35 13.03
CA SER A 186 19.03 -18.56 12.89
C SER A 186 18.39 -19.61 11.96
N LEU A 187 17.10 -19.49 11.67
CA LEU A 187 16.37 -20.37 10.78
C LEU A 187 16.27 -19.82 9.35
N THR A 188 16.71 -18.60 9.11
CA THR A 188 16.78 -18.00 7.79
C THR A 188 17.89 -18.67 6.98
N LYS A 189 17.55 -19.18 5.81
CA LYS A 189 18.46 -19.85 4.90
C LYS A 189 18.20 -19.45 3.46
N ASP A 190 19.28 -19.36 2.67
CA ASP A 190 19.17 -19.14 1.24
C ASP A 190 18.46 -20.34 0.57
N SER A 191 17.46 -20.02 -0.25
CA SER A 191 16.70 -20.97 -1.05
C SER A 191 16.37 -20.36 -2.40
N ASP A 192 15.92 -21.21 -3.32
CA ASP A 192 15.59 -20.81 -4.67
C ASP A 192 14.22 -20.11 -4.72
N PHE A 193 14.15 -19.00 -5.45
CA PHE A 193 12.92 -18.30 -5.83
C PHE A 193 12.76 -18.35 -7.35
N HIS A 194 11.63 -18.86 -7.81
CA HIS A 194 11.32 -19.09 -9.23
C HIS A 194 10.61 -17.86 -9.80
N ARG A 195 11.22 -17.18 -10.77
CA ARG A 195 10.64 -16.00 -11.43
C ARG A 195 9.64 -16.39 -12.53
N LEU A 196 8.81 -15.44 -12.95
CA LEU A 196 7.82 -15.64 -14.04
C LEU A 196 8.47 -15.93 -15.40
N ASP A 197 9.71 -15.53 -15.62
CA ASP A 197 10.48 -15.84 -16.85
C ASP A 197 11.10 -17.24 -16.85
N GLY A 198 10.83 -18.06 -15.84
CA GLY A 198 11.37 -19.41 -15.66
C GLY A 198 12.78 -19.44 -15.08
N THR A 199 13.42 -18.29 -14.83
CA THR A 199 14.73 -18.24 -14.16
C THR A 199 14.58 -18.36 -12.65
N THR A 200 15.69 -18.67 -11.96
CA THR A 200 15.71 -18.84 -10.51
C THR A 200 16.77 -17.91 -9.91
N VAL A 201 16.44 -17.33 -8.75
CA VAL A 201 17.36 -16.54 -7.96
C VAL A 201 17.45 -17.11 -6.53
N ARG A 202 18.61 -17.04 -5.93
CA ARG A 202 18.85 -17.47 -4.57
C ARG A 202 18.73 -16.31 -3.60
N VAL A 203 17.83 -16.41 -2.63
CA VAL A 203 17.56 -15.34 -1.66
C VAL A 203 17.32 -15.93 -0.27
N PRO A 204 17.52 -15.14 0.81
CA PRO A 204 17.26 -15.60 2.16
C PRO A 204 15.75 -15.77 2.42
N PHE A 205 15.35 -16.96 2.88
CA PHE A 205 13.98 -17.26 3.32
C PHE A 205 13.92 -17.35 4.84
N MET A 206 13.06 -16.54 5.42
CA MET A 206 12.65 -16.64 6.81
C MET A 206 11.78 -17.86 7.02
N SER A 207 12.09 -18.65 8.04
CA SER A 207 11.34 -19.88 8.36
C SER A 207 10.78 -19.83 9.77
N GLY A 208 9.60 -20.44 9.95
CA GLY A 208 8.94 -20.52 11.24
C GLY A 208 8.40 -21.94 11.50
N TYR A 209 8.51 -22.39 12.75
CA TYR A 209 7.91 -23.63 13.23
C TYR A 209 6.86 -23.31 14.31
N SER A 210 5.74 -23.99 14.27
CA SER A 210 4.65 -23.86 15.27
C SER A 210 4.13 -22.43 15.47
N MET A 211 4.24 -21.58 14.46
CA MET A 211 3.75 -20.21 14.51
C MET A 211 2.22 -20.19 14.41
N ARG A 212 1.58 -19.31 15.19
CA ARG A 212 0.13 -19.15 15.22
C ARG A 212 -0.29 -18.05 14.26
N TYR A 213 -0.04 -18.26 12.97
CA TYR A 213 -0.55 -17.37 11.93
C TYR A 213 -1.85 -17.90 11.34
N ASP A 214 -2.66 -17.02 10.81
CA ASP A 214 -3.87 -17.41 10.10
C ASP A 214 -3.52 -17.74 8.66
N LEU A 215 -3.83 -18.97 8.26
CA LEU A 215 -3.74 -19.45 6.89
C LEU A 215 -5.14 -19.82 6.39
N VAL A 216 -5.49 -19.29 5.24
CA VAL A 216 -6.72 -19.63 4.53
C VAL A 216 -6.36 -20.18 3.16
N ALA A 217 -6.80 -21.40 2.88
CA ALA A 217 -6.65 -22.04 1.58
C ALA A 217 -7.90 -21.78 0.73
N TYR A 218 -7.68 -21.23 -0.45
CA TYR A 218 -8.68 -21.02 -1.49
C TYR A 218 -8.39 -21.95 -2.67
N GLN A 219 -9.34 -22.11 -3.57
CA GLN A 219 -9.06 -22.85 -4.80
C GLN A 219 -8.05 -22.07 -5.64
N GLY A 220 -6.85 -22.63 -5.84
CA GLY A 220 -5.78 -22.09 -6.68
C GLY A 220 -4.86 -21.08 -6.01
N PHE A 221 -5.04 -20.76 -4.72
CA PHE A 221 -4.11 -19.91 -3.96
C PHE A 221 -4.31 -20.05 -2.45
N LYS A 222 -3.34 -19.57 -1.69
CA LYS A 222 -3.38 -19.50 -0.22
C LYS A 222 -3.14 -18.07 0.26
N VAL A 223 -3.73 -17.70 1.39
CA VAL A 223 -3.52 -16.40 2.04
C VAL A 223 -2.97 -16.60 3.44
N LEU A 224 -1.76 -16.12 3.65
CA LEU A 224 -1.11 -16.06 4.95
C LEU A 224 -1.29 -14.69 5.55
N THR A 225 -1.75 -14.59 6.80
CA THR A 225 -1.85 -13.34 7.55
C THR A 225 -0.77 -13.27 8.62
N LEU A 226 0.11 -12.28 8.51
CA LEU A 226 1.18 -11.97 9.44
C LEU A 226 0.81 -10.70 10.25
N PRO A 227 0.34 -10.83 11.50
CA PRO A 227 -0.01 -9.67 12.33
C PRO A 227 1.22 -8.86 12.71
N TYR A 228 1.09 -7.54 12.68
CA TYR A 228 2.03 -6.63 13.29
C TYR A 228 1.69 -6.39 14.76
N ARG A 229 2.70 -6.15 15.57
CA ARG A 229 2.53 -5.77 16.97
C ARG A 229 1.75 -4.47 17.06
N GLY A 230 0.62 -4.50 17.75
CA GLY A 230 -0.24 -3.33 17.96
C GLY A 230 0.28 -2.44 19.08
N GLY A 231 0.17 -1.12 18.93
CA GLY A 231 0.42 -0.18 20.00
C GLY A 231 -0.67 -0.19 21.07
N ARG A 232 -0.30 0.15 22.30
CA ARG A 232 -1.25 0.42 23.40
C ARG A 232 -1.63 1.90 23.33
N GLY A 233 -2.78 2.25 22.79
CA GLY A 233 -3.27 3.64 22.72
C GLY A 233 -4.68 3.77 23.30
N ASP A 234 -5.03 4.95 23.81
CA ASP A 234 -6.32 5.27 24.45
C ASP A 234 -7.51 5.27 23.48
N TYR A 235 -7.27 5.26 22.17
CA TYR A 235 -8.30 5.27 21.12
C TYR A 235 -8.32 3.96 20.35
N GLY A 236 -8.81 2.87 20.98
CA GLY A 236 -8.99 1.58 20.32
C GLY A 236 -7.71 1.04 19.68
N ARG A 237 -7.40 -0.23 19.91
CA ARG A 237 -6.19 -0.85 19.33
C ARG A 237 -6.29 -0.84 17.81
N ARG A 238 -5.42 -0.11 17.11
CA ARG A 238 -5.23 -0.30 15.67
C ARG A 238 -4.49 -1.62 15.45
N PHE A 239 -5.03 -2.45 14.56
CA PHE A 239 -4.44 -3.72 14.20
C PHE A 239 -4.03 -3.72 12.74
N PHE A 240 -2.76 -3.88 12.51
CA PHE A 240 -2.21 -4.03 11.16
C PHE A 240 -1.78 -5.46 10.93
N SER A 241 -1.91 -5.93 9.69
CA SER A 241 -1.26 -7.16 9.24
C SER A 241 -0.78 -7.04 7.82
N MET A 242 0.22 -7.85 7.49
CA MET A 242 0.51 -8.19 6.10
C MET A 242 -0.24 -9.46 5.73
N GLN A 243 -0.90 -9.44 4.58
CA GLN A 243 -1.50 -10.61 3.97
C GLN A 243 -0.72 -10.96 2.71
N ILE A 244 -0.24 -12.19 2.61
CA ILE A 244 0.49 -12.70 1.44
C ILE A 244 -0.41 -13.68 0.71
N TYR A 245 -0.69 -13.38 -0.56
CA TYR A 245 -1.52 -14.18 -1.47
C TYR A 245 -0.59 -14.94 -2.38
N LEU A 246 -0.45 -16.25 -2.15
CA LEU A 246 0.44 -17.12 -2.89
C LEU A 246 -0.38 -18.00 -3.83
N PRO A 247 -0.26 -17.89 -5.16
CA PRO A 247 -0.89 -18.83 -6.08
C PRO A 247 -0.33 -20.24 -5.87
N ASP A 248 -1.08 -21.28 -6.23
CA ASP A 248 -0.60 -22.66 -6.13
C ASP A 248 0.40 -22.99 -7.26
N GLU A 249 0.22 -22.35 -8.43
CA GLU A 249 1.10 -22.49 -9.58
C GLU A 249 2.19 -21.42 -9.58
N LYS A 250 3.43 -21.77 -9.97
CA LYS A 250 4.59 -20.86 -9.95
C LYS A 250 4.44 -19.64 -10.87
N ASP A 251 3.68 -19.77 -11.92
CA ASP A 251 3.34 -18.69 -12.88
C ASP A 251 1.92 -18.14 -12.67
N GLY A 252 1.25 -18.55 -11.59
CA GLY A 252 -0.17 -18.26 -11.33
C GLY A 252 -0.50 -16.85 -10.92
N LEU A 253 0.49 -15.98 -10.60
CA LEU A 253 0.23 -14.63 -10.10
C LEU A 253 -0.67 -13.77 -11.03
N PRO A 254 -0.44 -13.69 -12.35
CA PRO A 254 -1.30 -12.90 -13.24
C PRO A 254 -2.76 -13.38 -13.24
N ALA A 255 -2.98 -14.70 -13.33
CA ALA A 255 -4.32 -15.27 -13.31
C ALA A 255 -5.03 -15.05 -11.97
N MET A 256 -4.30 -15.13 -10.85
CA MET A 256 -4.82 -14.83 -9.53
C MET A 256 -5.24 -13.36 -9.41
N VAL A 257 -4.42 -12.42 -9.86
CA VAL A 257 -4.75 -10.97 -9.84
C VAL A 257 -6.03 -10.70 -10.66
N GLU A 258 -6.16 -11.27 -11.86
CA GLU A 258 -7.37 -11.15 -12.68
C GLU A 258 -8.62 -11.67 -11.96
N ARG A 259 -8.51 -12.84 -11.33
CA ARG A 259 -9.60 -13.45 -10.58
C ARG A 259 -10.00 -12.59 -9.37
N LEU A 260 -9.03 -12.09 -8.60
CA LEU A 260 -9.27 -11.26 -7.43
C LEU A 260 -9.90 -9.92 -7.82
N ALA A 261 -9.44 -9.29 -8.90
CA ALA A 261 -10.00 -8.04 -9.41
C ALA A 261 -11.44 -8.19 -9.92
N SER A 262 -11.84 -9.40 -10.31
CA SER A 262 -13.21 -9.71 -10.73
C SER A 262 -14.14 -10.04 -9.56
N CYS A 263 -13.61 -10.25 -8.35
CA CYS A 263 -14.37 -10.63 -7.16
C CYS A 263 -14.62 -9.42 -6.27
N ARG A 264 -15.82 -8.86 -6.34
CA ARG A 264 -16.22 -7.75 -5.46
C ARG A 264 -16.15 -8.14 -3.98
N GLY A 265 -15.79 -7.19 -3.12
CA GLY A 265 -15.74 -7.39 -1.68
C GLY A 265 -14.61 -8.29 -1.18
N PHE A 266 -13.75 -8.80 -2.07
CA PHE A 266 -12.72 -9.76 -1.65
C PHE A 266 -11.73 -9.15 -0.63
N LEU A 267 -11.22 -7.95 -0.88
CA LEU A 267 -10.31 -7.25 0.04
C LEU A 267 -10.99 -6.83 1.35
N SER A 268 -12.30 -6.67 1.33
CA SER A 268 -13.12 -6.36 2.50
C SER A 268 -13.55 -7.59 3.32
N GLY A 269 -13.26 -8.80 2.81
CA GLY A 269 -13.61 -10.07 3.44
C GLY A 269 -15.05 -10.55 3.18
N HIS A 270 -15.71 -9.95 2.19
CA HIS A 270 -17.10 -10.28 1.78
C HIS A 270 -17.17 -10.91 0.38
N GLY A 271 -16.01 -11.29 -0.18
CA GLY A 271 -15.94 -11.89 -1.52
C GLY A 271 -16.53 -13.30 -1.56
N ASP A 272 -17.14 -13.66 -2.67
CA ASP A 272 -17.79 -14.95 -2.89
C ASP A 272 -16.82 -16.12 -3.12
N ILE A 273 -15.52 -15.92 -2.93
CA ILE A 273 -14.53 -17.00 -3.07
C ILE A 273 -14.47 -17.77 -1.73
N PRO A 274 -14.94 -19.01 -1.66
CA PRO A 274 -14.91 -19.78 -0.43
C PRO A 274 -13.46 -20.14 -0.07
N GLY A 275 -13.10 -19.94 1.20
CA GLY A 275 -11.81 -20.28 1.76
C GLY A 275 -11.92 -21.13 3.03
N ASN A 276 -11.01 -22.04 3.20
CA ASN A 276 -10.95 -22.92 4.36
C ASN A 276 -9.77 -22.54 5.27
N SER A 277 -10.06 -22.28 6.54
CA SER A 277 -9.00 -22.06 7.54
C SER A 277 -8.17 -23.31 7.73
N ALA A 278 -6.84 -23.18 7.63
CA ALA A 278 -5.90 -24.30 7.63
C ALA A 278 -4.84 -24.15 8.74
N SER A 279 -4.13 -25.23 9.03
CA SER A 279 -2.93 -25.23 9.84
C SER A 279 -1.69 -25.12 8.94
N ILE A 280 -0.64 -24.45 9.43
CA ILE A 280 0.59 -24.30 8.68
C ILE A 280 1.48 -25.52 8.92
N GLY A 281 1.98 -26.09 7.83
CA GLY A 281 3.03 -27.11 7.82
C GLY A 281 4.41 -26.47 7.85
N GLU A 282 5.04 -26.36 6.71
CA GLU A 282 6.25 -25.60 6.51
C GLU A 282 5.88 -24.14 6.21
N LEU A 283 6.61 -23.20 6.83
CA LEU A 283 6.47 -21.76 6.57
C LEU A 283 7.80 -21.22 6.08
N LYS A 284 7.80 -20.67 4.86
CA LYS A 284 8.92 -19.95 4.28
C LYS A 284 8.44 -18.71 3.54
N VAL A 285 9.00 -17.56 3.91
CA VAL A 285 8.75 -16.27 3.27
C VAL A 285 10.09 -15.63 2.94
N PRO A 286 10.34 -15.19 1.69
CA PRO A 286 11.60 -14.53 1.37
C PRO A 286 11.72 -13.19 2.08
N ARG A 287 12.95 -12.77 2.41
CA ARG A 287 13.22 -11.36 2.68
C ARG A 287 13.11 -10.58 1.40
N PHE A 288 12.56 -9.39 1.48
CA PHE A 288 12.55 -8.45 0.34
C PHE A 288 12.55 -7.01 0.81
N LYS A 289 13.14 -6.17 -0.01
CA LYS A 289 13.18 -4.72 0.20
C LYS A 289 13.20 -4.05 -1.15
N PHE A 290 12.28 -3.12 -1.38
CA PHE A 290 12.31 -2.29 -2.58
C PHE A 290 11.52 -1.00 -2.40
N GLU A 291 11.85 -0.04 -3.25
CA GLU A 291 11.08 1.19 -3.44
C GLU A 291 10.38 1.13 -4.79
N PHE A 292 9.20 1.70 -4.85
CA PHE A 292 8.48 1.82 -6.10
C PHE A 292 7.87 3.21 -6.21
N GLY A 293 8.21 3.91 -7.30
CA GLY A 293 7.69 5.23 -7.63
C GLY A 293 7.15 5.24 -9.05
N PHE A 294 6.02 5.89 -9.26
CA PHE A 294 5.39 6.00 -10.57
C PHE A 294 4.51 7.25 -10.66
N THR A 295 4.19 7.63 -11.91
CA THR A 295 3.18 8.64 -12.21
C THR A 295 1.81 7.95 -12.25
N ALA A 296 0.98 8.24 -11.25
CA ALA A 296 -0.32 7.58 -11.11
C ALA A 296 -1.36 8.10 -12.13
N SER A 297 -1.14 9.29 -12.72
CA SER A 297 -2.02 9.85 -13.75
C SER A 297 -2.27 8.86 -14.89
N ASP A 298 -1.21 8.19 -15.39
CA ASP A 298 -1.32 7.24 -16.51
C ASP A 298 -2.20 6.02 -16.17
N ALA A 299 -2.08 5.52 -14.93
CA ALA A 299 -2.90 4.41 -14.47
C ALA A 299 -4.38 4.81 -14.26
N LEU A 300 -4.63 6.05 -13.85
CA LEU A 300 -5.98 6.60 -13.66
C LEU A 300 -6.66 6.91 -15.00
N GLU A 301 -5.89 7.32 -16.02
CA GLU A 301 -6.40 7.47 -17.38
C GLU A 301 -6.98 6.15 -17.90
N GLY A 302 -6.32 5.02 -17.65
CA GLY A 302 -6.83 3.68 -17.94
C GLY A 302 -8.16 3.34 -17.24
N LEU A 303 -8.50 4.05 -16.16
CA LEU A 303 -9.79 3.96 -15.46
C LEU A 303 -10.80 5.05 -15.93
N GLY A 304 -10.49 5.79 -17.00
CA GLY A 304 -11.32 6.84 -17.57
C GLY A 304 -11.21 8.20 -16.85
N LEU A 305 -10.22 8.38 -15.99
CA LEU A 305 -9.96 9.66 -15.32
C LEU A 305 -8.79 10.39 -15.99
N GLU A 306 -9.10 11.28 -16.91
CA GLU A 306 -8.12 12.17 -17.55
C GLU A 306 -7.95 13.45 -16.72
N LEU A 307 -6.70 13.83 -16.46
CA LEU A 307 -6.33 14.98 -15.61
C LEU A 307 -5.32 15.87 -16.39
N PRO A 308 -5.78 16.64 -17.38
CA PRO A 308 -4.89 17.47 -18.20
C PRO A 308 -4.14 18.51 -17.34
N GLY A 309 -2.81 18.60 -17.52
CA GLY A 309 -1.95 19.53 -16.78
C GLY A 309 -1.62 19.10 -15.34
N ASP A 310 -2.33 18.13 -14.78
CA ASP A 310 -2.11 17.64 -13.43
C ASP A 310 -1.23 16.37 -13.44
N THR A 311 -0.22 16.33 -12.60
CA THR A 311 0.67 15.17 -12.45
C THR A 311 0.55 14.61 -11.04
N ILE A 312 0.22 13.31 -10.93
CA ILE A 312 0.16 12.59 -9.66
C ILE A 312 1.40 11.73 -9.53
N ILE A 313 2.24 12.02 -8.54
CA ILE A 313 3.48 11.28 -8.29
C ILE A 313 3.35 10.56 -6.96
N HIS A 314 3.53 9.25 -7.01
CA HIS A 314 3.42 8.37 -5.86
C HIS A 314 4.72 7.60 -5.65
N LYS A 315 5.18 7.50 -4.40
CA LYS A 315 6.31 6.63 -4.04
C LYS A 315 6.02 5.91 -2.74
N SER A 316 6.33 4.62 -2.71
CA SER A 316 6.22 3.75 -1.55
C SER A 316 7.50 2.95 -1.36
N CYS A 317 7.81 2.63 -0.11
CA CYS A 317 8.96 1.80 0.26
C CYS A 317 8.51 0.75 1.27
N ILE A 318 8.98 -0.48 1.07
CA ILE A 318 8.75 -1.60 1.98
C ILE A 318 10.02 -2.41 2.19
N GLU A 319 10.22 -2.88 3.43
CA GLU A 319 11.29 -3.80 3.79
C GLU A 319 10.70 -4.88 4.70
N VAL A 320 10.90 -6.14 4.37
CA VAL A 320 10.39 -7.30 5.11
C VAL A 320 11.55 -8.20 5.52
N ASP A 321 11.73 -8.34 6.83
CA ASP A 321 12.75 -9.16 7.47
C ASP A 321 12.17 -9.95 8.66
N GLU A 322 13.01 -10.63 9.44
CA GLU A 322 12.60 -11.48 10.56
C GLU A 322 11.91 -10.73 11.69
N VAL A 323 12.20 -9.46 11.85
CA VAL A 323 11.68 -8.64 12.96
C VAL A 323 10.34 -8.02 12.58
N GLY A 324 10.17 -7.75 11.29
CA GLY A 324 8.99 -7.08 10.77
C GLY A 324 9.27 -6.38 9.46
N SER A 325 8.60 -5.27 9.27
CA SER A 325 8.99 -4.28 8.28
C SER A 325 9.88 -3.27 9.01
N LYS A 326 11.17 -3.56 9.11
CA LYS A 326 12.30 -2.87 9.73
C LYS A 326 12.22 -2.49 11.23
N ALA A 327 12.95 -3.18 12.10
CA ALA A 327 13.52 -2.65 13.36
C ALA A 327 14.43 -3.66 14.09
N ALA A 328 15.26 -3.17 15.03
CA ALA A 328 16.17 -3.96 15.83
C ALA A 328 15.68 -4.16 17.28
N ALA A 329 15.94 -5.35 17.84
CA ALA A 329 15.94 -5.81 19.23
C ALA A 329 14.77 -6.70 19.72
N ALA A 330 15.17 -7.84 20.34
CA ALA A 330 14.36 -8.99 20.70
C ALA A 330 13.68 -8.90 22.08
N ALA A 331 12.48 -9.53 22.20
CA ALA A 331 11.95 -10.06 23.47
C ALA A 331 11.00 -11.22 23.19
N ALA A 332 11.19 -12.35 23.87
CA ALA A 332 10.35 -13.54 23.77
C ALA A 332 9.19 -13.49 24.79
N VAL A 333 7.98 -13.80 24.37
CA VAL A 333 6.84 -14.05 25.25
C VAL A 333 6.28 -15.45 25.00
N ILE A 334 6.25 -16.26 26.06
CA ILE A 334 5.64 -17.59 26.06
C ILE A 334 4.19 -17.46 26.53
N SER A 335 3.22 -17.90 25.74
CA SER A 335 1.82 -18.02 26.15
C SER A 335 1.36 -19.46 26.05
N ILE A 336 0.82 -19.99 27.15
CA ILE A 336 0.26 -21.36 27.25
C ILE A 336 -1.24 -21.24 27.37
N GLY A 337 -1.98 -21.82 26.44
CA GLY A 337 -3.44 -21.94 26.50
C GLY A 337 -3.94 -22.88 25.44
N GLY A 338 -4.29 -24.10 25.82
CA GLY A 338 -4.83 -25.12 24.92
C GLY A 338 -6.36 -25.12 24.93
N CYS A 339 -6.99 -24.87 23.79
CA CYS A 339 -8.35 -25.29 23.49
C CYS A 339 -8.33 -26.39 22.44
N PHE A 340 -9.07 -27.44 22.68
CA PHE A 340 -9.23 -28.55 21.74
C PHE A 340 -10.04 -28.05 20.54
N ARG A 341 -9.37 -27.87 19.40
CA ARG A 341 -10.03 -27.61 18.10
C ARG A 341 -9.92 -28.88 17.23
N PRO A 342 -10.91 -29.18 16.39
CA PRO A 342 -10.80 -30.29 15.45
C PRO A 342 -9.54 -30.10 14.59
N PRO A 343 -8.86 -31.19 14.15
CA PRO A 343 -7.68 -31.09 13.34
C PRO A 343 -8.02 -30.36 12.03
N LYS A 344 -7.38 -29.21 11.82
CA LYS A 344 -7.46 -28.50 10.56
C LYS A 344 -6.57 -29.16 9.52
N GLU A 345 -6.99 -29.10 8.28
CA GLU A 345 -6.14 -29.48 7.15
C GLU A 345 -4.82 -28.72 7.20
N LYS A 346 -3.73 -29.41 6.89
CA LYS A 346 -2.38 -28.86 7.02
C LYS A 346 -1.81 -28.57 5.64
N TYR A 347 -1.40 -27.32 5.41
CA TYR A 347 -0.79 -26.87 4.17
C TYR A 347 0.58 -26.27 4.43
N ASP A 348 1.50 -26.47 3.51
CA ASP A 348 2.76 -25.75 3.45
C ASP A 348 2.54 -24.38 2.81
N PHE A 349 3.18 -23.35 3.38
CA PHE A 349 3.22 -22.02 2.82
C PHE A 349 4.68 -21.65 2.52
N VAL A 350 5.11 -21.93 1.31
CA VAL A 350 6.47 -21.68 0.81
C VAL A 350 6.36 -20.69 -0.33
N ALA A 351 6.63 -19.40 -0.03
CA ALA A 351 6.53 -18.30 -0.99
C ALA A 351 7.79 -18.24 -1.88
N ASP A 352 8.06 -19.32 -2.63
CA ASP A 352 9.23 -19.52 -3.49
C ASP A 352 9.00 -19.09 -4.96
N HIS A 353 7.91 -18.39 -5.24
CA HIS A 353 7.53 -17.90 -6.55
C HIS A 353 6.68 -16.62 -6.40
N PRO A 354 6.38 -15.89 -7.49
CA PRO A 354 5.70 -14.59 -7.43
C PRO A 354 4.39 -14.60 -6.66
N PHE A 355 4.23 -13.61 -5.81
CA PHE A 355 3.07 -13.45 -4.94
C PHE A 355 2.60 -12.01 -4.84
N LEU A 356 1.32 -11.83 -4.49
CA LEU A 356 0.73 -10.55 -4.13
C LEU A 356 0.81 -10.39 -2.61
N PHE A 357 0.95 -9.15 -2.12
CA PHE A 357 0.79 -8.85 -0.70
C PHE A 357 0.05 -7.53 -0.49
N LEU A 358 -0.58 -7.41 0.66
CA LEU A 358 -1.14 -6.15 1.13
C LEU A 358 -0.85 -5.92 2.61
N VAL A 359 -0.80 -4.65 3.01
CA VAL A 359 -0.80 -4.24 4.42
C VAL A 359 -2.14 -3.57 4.70
N LYS A 360 -2.87 -4.09 5.68
CA LYS A 360 -4.24 -3.66 6.02
C LYS A 360 -4.34 -3.24 7.47
N GLU A 361 -5.10 -2.16 7.73
CA GLU A 361 -5.58 -1.80 9.05
C GLU A 361 -6.98 -2.42 9.25
N HIS A 362 -7.14 -3.26 10.28
CA HIS A 362 -8.32 -4.12 10.41
C HIS A 362 -9.56 -3.43 10.99
N MET A 363 -9.39 -2.36 11.79
CA MET A 363 -10.53 -1.68 12.42
C MET A 363 -11.31 -0.86 11.38
N SER A 364 -10.59 -0.16 10.53
CA SER A 364 -11.17 0.65 9.45
C SER A 364 -11.35 -0.14 8.14
N GLY A 365 -10.63 -1.25 7.98
CA GLY A 365 -10.58 -1.98 6.72
C GLY A 365 -9.67 -1.35 5.66
N LEU A 366 -8.92 -0.28 6.00
CA LEU A 366 -8.08 0.46 5.06
C LEU A 366 -6.91 -0.40 4.55
N VAL A 367 -6.74 -0.45 3.23
CA VAL A 367 -5.55 -1.01 2.58
C VAL A 367 -4.48 0.09 2.48
N LEU A 368 -3.42 -0.05 3.28
CA LEU A 368 -2.29 0.88 3.27
C LEU A 368 -1.40 0.68 2.07
N PHE A 369 -1.05 -0.58 1.81
CA PHE A 369 -0.22 -0.99 0.68
C PHE A 369 -0.83 -2.17 -0.04
N LEU A 370 -0.67 -2.16 -1.34
CA LEU A 370 -0.82 -3.31 -2.22
C LEU A 370 0.43 -3.42 -3.09
N GLY A 371 1.00 -4.61 -3.19
CA GLY A 371 2.18 -4.85 -3.99
C GLY A 371 2.32 -6.28 -4.45
N GLN A 372 3.24 -6.51 -5.38
CA GLN A 372 3.68 -7.84 -5.81
C GLN A 372 5.19 -7.97 -5.70
N VAL A 373 5.63 -9.18 -5.40
CA VAL A 373 7.03 -9.58 -5.44
C VAL A 373 7.19 -10.59 -6.57
N THR A 374 7.90 -10.19 -7.61
CA THR A 374 8.24 -11.05 -8.76
C THR A 374 9.71 -11.48 -8.72
N ASP A 375 10.52 -10.71 -7.99
CA ASP A 375 11.94 -10.99 -7.74
C ASP A 375 12.37 -10.34 -6.40
N PRO A 376 12.52 -11.11 -5.31
CA PRO A 376 12.90 -10.58 -4.02
C PRO A 376 14.37 -10.11 -3.91
N SER A 377 15.19 -10.38 -4.92
CA SER A 377 16.59 -9.90 -4.98
C SER A 377 16.73 -8.47 -5.51
N MET A 378 15.67 -7.91 -6.12
CA MET A 378 15.67 -6.53 -6.61
C MET A 378 15.39 -5.56 -5.45
N HIS A 379 16.20 -4.49 -5.37
CA HIS A 379 16.14 -3.46 -4.33
C HIS A 379 15.70 -2.11 -4.87
#